data_01798b00fb4fd86b112caf2c91ddc0d9
#
_entry.id   01798b00fb4fd86b112caf2c91ddc0d9
#
_cell.length_a   1.000
_cell.length_b   1.000
_cell.length_c   1.000
_cell.angle_alpha   90.00
_cell.angle_beta   90.00
_cell.angle_gamma   90.00
#
_symmetry.space_group_name_H-M   'P 1'
#
loop_
_entity.id
_entity.type
_entity.pdbx_description
1 polymer ?
#
loop_
_entity_poly.entity_id
_entity_poly.type
_entity_poly.pdbx_seq_one_letter_code
_entity_poly.pdbx_strand_id
1 'polypeptide(L)'
;ENAVVLDIGFGTGTLTTKLYERGCSIYGQDFSSRMIALASEKMPNAHLYQGDFSKGLVEPLRNFRYDYIVATYSLHHLTDAQKSNFLLDLRNYLKENGKIIIGDVAFETRKDLEECKLKAGDTWDNDEIYFVIEELRKDFPALSFTKMSDCAGVLILD
;
A
#
# COMPACT_ATOMS: atom_id res chain seq x y z
N GLU A 1 7.22 -17.79 -5.94
CA GLU A 1 7.76 -17.81 -7.32
C GLU A 1 6.60 -17.67 -8.31
N ASN A 2 6.77 -16.86 -9.36
CA ASN A 2 5.79 -16.60 -10.42
C ASN A 2 4.49 -15.87 -10.01
N ALA A 3 4.42 -15.29 -8.81
CA ALA A 3 3.29 -14.46 -8.42
C ALA A 3 3.26 -13.15 -9.22
N VAL A 4 2.07 -12.69 -9.58
CA VAL A 4 1.83 -11.38 -10.19
C VAL A 4 1.56 -10.39 -9.07
N VAL A 5 2.42 -9.39 -8.91
CA VAL A 5 2.38 -8.43 -7.81
C VAL A 5 2.20 -7.01 -8.35
N LEU A 6 1.24 -6.29 -7.79
CA LEU A 6 1.07 -4.85 -7.99
C LEU A 6 1.58 -4.10 -6.75
N ASP A 7 2.47 -3.15 -6.93
CA ASP A 7 2.97 -2.29 -5.85
C ASP A 7 2.49 -0.84 -6.03
N ILE A 8 1.80 -0.32 -5.02
CA ILE A 8 1.22 1.02 -5.01
C ILE A 8 2.13 1.97 -4.23
N GLY A 9 2.70 2.95 -4.93
CA GLY A 9 3.67 3.86 -4.33
C GLY A 9 4.99 3.16 -4.02
N PHE A 10 5.55 2.44 -4.99
CA PHE A 10 6.73 1.59 -4.82
C PHE A 10 8.02 2.36 -4.52
N GLY A 11 8.03 3.70 -4.69
CA GLY A 11 9.20 4.54 -4.45
C GLY A 11 10.41 4.06 -5.25
N THR A 12 11.57 3.90 -4.61
CA THR A 12 12.79 3.38 -5.25
C THR A 12 12.78 1.86 -5.45
N GLY A 13 11.67 1.18 -5.15
CA GLY A 13 11.50 -0.25 -5.33
C GLY A 13 12.23 -1.12 -4.29
N THR A 14 12.46 -0.64 -3.08
CA THR A 14 13.24 -1.39 -2.07
C THR A 14 12.62 -2.75 -1.72
N LEU A 15 11.30 -2.82 -1.54
CA LEU A 15 10.58 -4.08 -1.33
C LEU A 15 10.42 -4.83 -2.65
N THR A 16 9.98 -4.11 -3.67
CA THR A 16 9.60 -4.67 -4.97
C THR A 16 10.74 -5.36 -5.68
N THR A 17 11.97 -4.80 -5.59
CA THR A 17 13.18 -5.43 -6.14
C THR A 17 13.42 -6.82 -5.54
N LYS A 18 13.20 -6.99 -4.23
CA LYS A 18 13.35 -8.30 -3.59
C LYS A 18 12.33 -9.34 -4.07
N LEU A 19 11.11 -8.89 -4.40
CA LEU A 19 10.08 -9.75 -5.00
C LEU A 19 10.42 -10.08 -6.46
N TYR A 20 10.90 -9.10 -7.19
CA TYR A 20 11.37 -9.26 -8.58
C TYR A 20 12.50 -10.28 -8.67
N GLU A 21 13.52 -10.18 -7.81
CA GLU A 21 14.65 -11.12 -7.74
C GLU A 21 14.24 -12.55 -7.38
N ARG A 22 13.08 -12.72 -6.71
CA ARG A 22 12.48 -14.02 -6.42
C ARG A 22 11.59 -14.56 -7.55
N GLY A 23 11.57 -13.90 -8.70
CA GLY A 23 10.84 -14.35 -9.88
C GLY A 23 9.36 -13.93 -9.92
N CYS A 24 8.96 -12.92 -9.15
CA CYS A 24 7.62 -12.35 -9.28
C CYS A 24 7.53 -11.45 -10.51
N SER A 25 6.36 -11.47 -11.18
CA SER A 25 6.03 -10.49 -12.21
C SER A 25 5.56 -9.20 -11.56
N ILE A 26 6.31 -8.12 -11.75
CA ILE A 26 6.07 -6.86 -11.05
C ILE A 26 5.33 -5.87 -11.94
N TYR A 27 4.27 -5.33 -11.38
CA TYR A 27 3.52 -4.16 -11.85
C TYR A 27 3.55 -3.10 -10.76
N GLY A 28 3.55 -1.82 -11.12
CA GLY A 28 3.60 -0.77 -10.11
C GLY A 28 3.11 0.58 -10.63
N GLN A 29 2.63 1.39 -9.69
CA GLN A 29 2.23 2.77 -9.91
C GLN A 29 2.87 3.66 -8.85
N ASP A 30 3.52 4.74 -9.31
CA ASP A 30 4.05 5.79 -8.44
C ASP A 30 3.81 7.15 -9.09
N PHE A 31 3.66 8.21 -8.29
CA PHE A 31 3.45 9.55 -8.85
C PHE A 31 4.76 10.21 -9.32
N SER A 32 5.90 9.76 -8.82
CA SER A 32 7.21 10.34 -9.08
C SER A 32 7.91 9.68 -10.27
N SER A 33 8.07 10.41 -11.36
CA SER A 33 8.85 9.95 -12.52
C SER A 33 10.31 9.60 -12.16
N ARG A 34 10.89 10.30 -11.17
CA ARG A 34 12.23 10.01 -10.65
C ARG A 34 12.30 8.66 -9.95
N MET A 35 11.30 8.32 -9.14
CA MET A 35 11.23 7.02 -8.47
C MET A 35 11.08 5.89 -9.47
N ILE A 36 10.25 6.09 -10.49
CA ILE A 36 10.08 5.13 -11.59
C ILE A 36 11.40 4.88 -12.31
N ALA A 37 12.15 5.92 -12.64
CA ALA A 37 13.45 5.77 -13.28
C ALA A 37 14.43 4.93 -12.44
N LEU A 38 14.54 5.23 -11.14
CA LEU A 38 15.41 4.48 -10.21
C LEU A 38 14.97 3.03 -10.02
N ALA A 39 13.67 2.78 -9.94
CA ALA A 39 13.14 1.42 -9.82
C ALA A 39 13.31 0.62 -11.13
N SER A 40 13.13 1.25 -12.29
CA SER A 40 13.31 0.62 -13.61
C SER A 40 14.75 0.14 -13.85
N GLU A 41 15.73 0.86 -13.35
CA GLU A 41 17.14 0.41 -13.42
C GLU A 41 17.37 -0.90 -12.67
N LYS A 42 16.67 -1.11 -11.53
CA LYS A 42 16.76 -2.32 -10.71
C LYS A 42 15.90 -3.46 -11.24
N MET A 43 14.83 -3.14 -11.92
CA MET A 43 13.80 -4.09 -12.37
C MET A 43 13.46 -3.85 -13.85
N PRO A 44 14.36 -4.15 -14.79
CA PRO A 44 14.21 -3.78 -16.21
C PRO A 44 13.00 -4.44 -16.90
N ASN A 45 12.48 -5.54 -16.37
CA ASN A 45 11.30 -6.23 -16.92
C ASN A 45 10.00 -5.94 -16.12
N ALA A 46 10.04 -5.03 -15.15
CA ALA A 46 8.84 -4.62 -14.42
C ALA A 46 7.98 -3.64 -15.25
N HIS A 47 6.68 -3.69 -15.05
CA HIS A 47 5.70 -2.82 -15.69
C HIS A 47 5.35 -1.67 -14.75
N LEU A 48 6.13 -0.58 -14.79
CA LEU A 48 6.02 0.56 -13.89
C LEU A 48 5.40 1.76 -14.60
N TYR A 49 4.40 2.38 -13.97
CA TYR A 49 3.64 3.47 -14.56
C TYR A 49 3.57 4.67 -13.64
N GLN A 50 3.59 5.86 -14.23
CA GLN A 50 3.36 7.09 -13.49
C GLN A 50 1.86 7.34 -13.33
N GLY A 51 1.43 7.62 -12.09
CA GLY A 51 0.05 7.97 -11.81
C GLY A 51 -0.18 8.33 -10.35
N ASP A 52 -1.18 9.18 -10.14
CA ASP A 52 -1.67 9.57 -8.83
C ASP A 52 -2.72 8.56 -8.37
N PHE A 53 -2.38 7.68 -7.43
CA PHE A 53 -3.30 6.64 -6.95
C PHE A 53 -4.47 7.20 -6.11
N SER A 54 -4.45 8.48 -5.72
CA SER A 54 -5.65 9.13 -5.15
C SER A 54 -6.81 9.18 -6.16
N LYS A 55 -6.49 9.04 -7.45
CA LYS A 55 -7.43 8.95 -8.59
C LYS A 55 -7.68 7.52 -9.06
N GLY A 56 -7.16 6.53 -8.34
CA GLY A 56 -7.26 5.11 -8.68
C GLY A 56 -6.08 4.60 -9.52
N LEU A 57 -6.21 3.38 -10.05
CA LEU A 57 -5.20 2.79 -10.92
C LEU A 57 -5.21 3.43 -12.31
N VAL A 58 -4.03 3.59 -12.89
CA VAL A 58 -3.89 3.94 -14.31
C VAL A 58 -4.42 2.80 -15.22
N GLU A 59 -4.91 3.17 -16.39
CA GLU A 59 -5.61 2.25 -17.30
C GLU A 59 -4.84 0.95 -17.61
N PRO A 60 -3.52 0.96 -17.91
CA PRO A 60 -2.79 -0.27 -18.20
C PRO A 60 -2.86 -1.31 -17.06
N LEU A 61 -2.87 -0.87 -15.79
CA LEU A 61 -2.90 -1.75 -14.62
C LEU A 61 -4.27 -2.40 -14.39
N ARG A 62 -5.35 -1.81 -14.90
CA ARG A 62 -6.72 -2.31 -14.75
C ARG A 62 -6.99 -3.57 -15.57
N ASN A 63 -6.14 -3.86 -16.55
CA ASN A 63 -6.30 -5.00 -17.45
C ASN A 63 -5.77 -6.32 -16.87
N PHE A 64 -5.18 -6.29 -15.70
CA PHE A 64 -4.56 -7.44 -15.04
C PHE A 64 -5.29 -7.86 -13.76
N ARG A 65 -4.98 -9.06 -13.30
CA ARG A 65 -5.37 -9.58 -12.00
C ARG A 65 -4.13 -10.03 -11.26
N TYR A 66 -4.08 -9.70 -9.97
CA TYR A 66 -2.89 -9.80 -9.14
C TYR A 66 -3.07 -10.88 -8.07
N ASP A 67 -2.01 -11.64 -7.81
CA ASP A 67 -1.94 -12.54 -6.67
C ASP A 67 -1.79 -11.73 -5.37
N TYR A 68 -1.01 -10.64 -5.46
CA TYR A 68 -0.81 -9.72 -4.35
C TYR A 68 -0.84 -8.27 -4.84
N ILE A 69 -1.51 -7.43 -4.08
CA ILE A 69 -1.41 -5.97 -4.19
C ILE A 69 -0.74 -5.49 -2.92
N VAL A 70 0.39 -4.81 -3.04
CA VAL A 70 1.16 -4.33 -1.89
C VAL A 70 1.23 -2.81 -1.88
N ALA A 71 1.29 -2.22 -0.69
CA ALA A 71 1.54 -0.80 -0.50
C ALA A 71 2.36 -0.63 0.78
N THR A 72 3.50 0.06 0.71
CA THR A 72 4.36 0.28 1.86
C THR A 72 4.65 1.77 2.03
N TYR A 73 4.22 2.33 3.17
CA TYR A 73 4.42 3.73 3.52
C TYR A 73 3.98 4.71 2.42
N SER A 74 2.83 4.46 1.80
CA SER A 74 2.31 5.24 0.68
C SER A 74 0.86 5.70 0.86
N LEU A 75 0.02 4.93 1.55
CA LEU A 75 -1.41 5.21 1.63
C LEU A 75 -1.78 6.26 2.70
N HIS A 76 -0.87 6.64 3.58
CA HIS A 76 -1.07 7.72 4.54
C HIS A 76 -1.24 9.11 3.90
N HIS A 77 -0.98 9.25 2.60
CA HIS A 77 -1.31 10.46 1.84
C HIS A 77 -2.79 10.56 1.45
N LEU A 78 -3.56 9.50 1.62
CA LEU A 78 -5.00 9.48 1.35
C LEU A 78 -5.81 9.80 2.61
N THR A 79 -6.96 10.46 2.45
CA THR A 79 -7.97 10.57 3.52
C THR A 79 -8.55 9.18 3.84
N ASP A 80 -9.19 9.03 5.00
CA ASP A 80 -9.79 7.75 5.39
C ASP A 80 -10.85 7.28 4.38
N ALA A 81 -11.67 8.20 3.88
CA ALA A 81 -12.64 7.88 2.83
C ALA A 81 -11.99 7.46 1.50
N GLN A 82 -10.89 8.12 1.11
CA GLN A 82 -10.14 7.74 -0.08
C GLN A 82 -9.48 6.37 0.08
N LYS A 83 -8.93 6.07 1.27
CA LYS A 83 -8.37 4.74 1.58
C LYS A 83 -9.42 3.64 1.42
N SER A 84 -10.59 3.79 2.08
CA SER A 84 -11.66 2.80 1.99
C SER A 84 -12.12 2.59 0.55
N ASN A 85 -12.39 3.66 -0.19
CA ASN A 85 -12.82 3.57 -1.58
C ASN A 85 -11.76 2.92 -2.48
N PHE A 86 -10.49 3.29 -2.30
CA PHE A 86 -9.40 2.74 -3.09
C PHE A 86 -9.18 1.27 -2.79
N LEU A 87 -9.22 0.85 -1.52
CA LEU A 87 -9.10 -0.56 -1.14
C LEU A 87 -10.26 -1.41 -1.66
N LEU A 88 -11.50 -0.87 -1.64
CA LEU A 88 -12.65 -1.53 -2.25
C LEU A 88 -12.48 -1.71 -3.77
N ASP A 89 -11.96 -0.68 -4.46
CA ASP A 89 -11.67 -0.77 -5.89
C ASP A 89 -10.56 -1.80 -6.18
N LEU A 90 -9.48 -1.80 -5.40
CA LEU A 90 -8.35 -2.73 -5.56
C LEU A 90 -8.76 -4.20 -5.46
N ARG A 91 -9.78 -4.54 -4.67
CA ARG A 91 -10.30 -5.92 -4.57
C ARG A 91 -10.78 -6.47 -5.91
N ASN A 92 -11.27 -5.61 -6.81
CA ASN A 92 -11.72 -6.02 -8.15
C ASN A 92 -10.58 -6.50 -9.04
N TYR A 93 -9.33 -6.21 -8.67
CA TYR A 93 -8.13 -6.59 -9.41
C TYR A 93 -7.38 -7.77 -8.78
N LEU A 94 -7.90 -8.36 -7.70
CA LEU A 94 -7.34 -9.58 -7.13
C LEU A 94 -7.74 -10.81 -7.96
N LYS A 95 -6.82 -11.77 -8.04
CA LYS A 95 -7.16 -13.15 -8.43
C LYS A 95 -7.93 -13.84 -7.30
N GLU A 96 -8.48 -15.01 -7.59
CA GLU A 96 -9.02 -15.89 -6.56
C GLU A 96 -7.95 -16.19 -5.50
N ASN A 97 -8.29 -16.01 -4.23
CA ASN A 97 -7.38 -16.08 -3.07
C ASN A 97 -6.24 -15.04 -3.05
N GLY A 98 -6.30 -14.02 -3.92
CA GLY A 98 -5.37 -12.89 -3.88
C GLY A 98 -5.54 -12.05 -2.62
N LYS A 99 -4.51 -11.28 -2.27
CA LYS A 99 -4.51 -10.47 -1.04
C LYS A 99 -3.96 -9.07 -1.29
N ILE A 100 -4.53 -8.10 -0.56
CA ILE A 100 -3.94 -6.77 -0.41
C ILE A 100 -3.15 -6.77 0.90
N ILE A 101 -1.88 -6.38 0.84
CA ILE A 101 -0.97 -6.33 1.99
C ILE A 101 -0.43 -4.91 2.11
N ILE A 102 -0.71 -4.26 3.22
CA ILE A 102 -0.31 -2.88 3.47
C ILE A 102 0.62 -2.85 4.69
N GLY A 103 1.81 -2.30 4.52
CA GLY A 103 2.70 -1.94 5.62
C GLY A 103 2.75 -0.42 5.75
N ASP A 104 2.21 0.13 6.83
CA ASP A 104 2.14 1.57 7.02
C ASP A 104 2.11 1.96 8.51
N VAL A 105 2.12 3.25 8.79
CA VAL A 105 1.79 3.77 10.11
C VAL A 105 0.31 3.46 10.39
N ALA A 106 0.08 2.64 11.40
CA ALA A 106 -1.24 2.10 11.70
C ALA A 106 -1.39 1.80 13.19
N PHE A 107 -2.58 2.05 13.70
CA PHE A 107 -2.95 1.90 15.10
C PHE A 107 -4.20 1.04 15.22
N GLU A 108 -4.25 0.16 16.22
CA GLU A 108 -5.44 -0.68 16.47
C GLU A 108 -6.66 0.20 16.78
N THR A 109 -6.48 1.22 17.63
CA THR A 109 -7.55 2.12 18.05
C THR A 109 -7.21 3.59 17.84
N ARG A 110 -8.23 4.44 17.82
CA ARG A 110 -8.07 5.90 17.81
C ARG A 110 -7.28 6.39 19.03
N LYS A 111 -7.46 5.76 20.17
CA LYS A 111 -6.73 6.07 21.40
C LYS A 111 -5.23 5.82 21.23
N ASP A 112 -4.84 4.70 20.62
CA ASP A 112 -3.40 4.40 20.40
C ASP A 112 -2.75 5.47 19.50
N LEU A 113 -3.47 5.91 18.46
CA LEU A 113 -3.00 7.01 17.59
C LEU A 113 -2.79 8.30 18.37
N GLU A 114 -3.78 8.71 19.18
CA GLU A 114 -3.68 9.95 19.97
C GLU A 114 -2.54 9.88 21.01
N GLU A 115 -2.34 8.72 21.64
CA GLU A 115 -1.21 8.52 22.56
C GLU A 115 0.15 8.61 21.84
N CYS A 116 0.25 8.03 20.63
CA CYS A 116 1.47 8.13 19.82
C CYS A 116 1.72 9.59 19.38
N LYS A 117 0.67 10.30 18.97
CA LYS A 117 0.72 11.72 18.60
C LYS A 117 1.22 12.59 19.76
N LEU A 118 0.70 12.37 20.96
CA LEU A 118 1.13 13.08 22.16
C LEU A 118 2.63 12.84 22.48
N LYS A 119 3.09 11.61 22.33
CA LYS A 119 4.50 11.26 22.54
C LYS A 119 5.42 11.87 21.49
N ALA A 120 4.97 11.93 20.24
CA ALA A 120 5.73 12.49 19.11
C ALA A 120 5.86 14.03 19.21
N GLY A 121 4.85 14.70 19.78
CA GLY A 121 4.85 16.16 19.93
C GLY A 121 5.07 16.87 18.60
N ASP A 122 6.05 17.78 18.56
CA ASP A 122 6.36 18.59 17.37
C ASP A 122 6.91 17.78 16.18
N THR A 123 7.27 16.52 16.38
CA THR A 123 7.75 15.64 15.31
C THR A 123 6.61 14.90 14.59
N TRP A 124 5.36 15.07 15.05
CA TRP A 124 4.20 14.48 14.42
C TRP A 124 3.89 15.17 13.08
N ASP A 125 3.78 14.37 12.02
CA ASP A 125 3.35 14.88 10.72
C ASP A 125 1.83 15.04 10.71
N ASN A 126 1.35 16.28 10.62
CA ASN A 126 -0.09 16.57 10.57
C ASN A 126 -0.66 16.53 9.15
N ASP A 127 0.18 16.41 8.12
CA ASP A 127 -0.23 16.32 6.73
C ASP A 127 -0.50 14.85 6.31
N GLU A 128 -0.06 13.90 7.14
CA GLU A 128 -0.30 12.47 6.94
C GLU A 128 -1.52 11.98 7.73
N ILE A 129 -2.30 11.10 7.12
CA ILE A 129 -3.49 10.48 7.72
C ILE A 129 -3.24 9.00 7.89
N TYR A 130 -3.05 8.58 9.14
CA TYR A 130 -2.66 7.21 9.47
C TYR A 130 -3.88 6.28 9.61
N PHE A 131 -3.65 4.98 9.44
CA PHE A 131 -4.69 3.97 9.59
C PHE A 131 -5.12 3.81 11.05
N VAL A 132 -6.44 3.76 11.26
CA VAL A 132 -7.06 3.33 12.51
C VAL A 132 -7.89 2.07 12.21
N ILE A 133 -7.44 0.95 12.70
CA ILE A 133 -7.93 -0.38 12.32
C ILE A 133 -9.36 -0.61 12.74
N GLU A 134 -9.75 -0.22 13.96
CA GLU A 134 -11.14 -0.33 14.42
C GLU A 134 -12.15 0.42 13.53
N GLU A 135 -11.71 1.54 12.93
CA GLU A 135 -12.52 2.32 12.01
C GLU A 135 -12.59 1.66 10.62
N LEU A 136 -11.44 1.20 10.11
CA LEU A 136 -11.36 0.53 8.81
C LEU A 136 -12.11 -0.80 8.78
N ARG A 137 -12.22 -1.51 9.91
CA ARG A 137 -13.00 -2.75 10.05
C ARG A 137 -14.51 -2.57 9.81
N LYS A 138 -15.02 -1.35 9.82
CA LYS A 138 -16.42 -1.07 9.45
C LYS A 138 -16.68 -1.41 7.98
N ASP A 139 -15.70 -1.12 7.12
CA ASP A 139 -15.77 -1.42 5.68
C ASP A 139 -15.16 -2.78 5.35
N PHE A 140 -14.21 -3.26 6.17
CA PHE A 140 -13.45 -4.50 5.98
C PHE A 140 -13.47 -5.36 7.25
N PRO A 141 -14.60 -6.02 7.60
CA PRO A 141 -14.72 -6.76 8.85
C PRO A 141 -13.72 -7.92 9.00
N ALA A 142 -13.28 -8.52 7.88
CA ALA A 142 -12.33 -9.63 7.86
C ALA A 142 -10.86 -9.17 7.85
N LEU A 143 -10.60 -7.85 7.92
CA LEU A 143 -9.26 -7.29 7.95
C LEU A 143 -8.43 -7.89 9.09
N SER A 144 -7.28 -8.45 8.74
CA SER A 144 -6.28 -8.91 9.70
C SER A 144 -5.23 -7.80 9.90
N PHE A 145 -4.83 -7.57 11.14
CA PHE A 145 -3.82 -6.59 11.50
C PHE A 145 -2.78 -7.19 12.42
N THR A 146 -1.51 -6.91 12.13
CA THR A 146 -0.37 -7.30 12.96
C THR A 146 0.46 -6.07 13.28
N LYS A 147 0.50 -5.70 14.56
CA LYS A 147 1.35 -4.61 15.05
C LYS A 147 2.83 -5.00 14.93
N MET A 148 3.63 -4.16 14.28
CA MET A 148 5.06 -4.39 14.06
C MET A 148 5.93 -3.52 14.96
N SER A 149 5.45 -2.36 15.35
CA SER A 149 6.07 -1.42 16.30
C SER A 149 5.00 -0.59 16.99
N ASP A 150 5.40 0.40 17.79
CA ASP A 150 4.45 1.29 18.47
C ASP A 150 3.57 2.10 17.51
N CYS A 151 4.07 2.39 16.31
CA CYS A 151 3.39 3.24 15.33
C CYS A 151 3.22 2.60 13.96
N ALA A 152 3.58 1.33 13.76
CA ALA A 152 3.49 0.69 12.45
C ALA A 152 2.93 -0.73 12.54
N GLY A 153 2.28 -1.16 11.48
CA GLY A 153 1.74 -2.50 11.37
C GLY A 153 1.50 -2.96 9.94
N VAL A 154 1.10 -4.20 9.83
CA VAL A 154 0.75 -4.84 8.55
C VAL A 154 -0.72 -5.19 8.57
N LEU A 155 -1.44 -4.71 7.55
CA LEU A 155 -2.83 -5.01 7.27
C LEU A 155 -2.90 -6.01 6.12
N ILE A 156 -3.79 -7.00 6.24
CA ILE A 156 -4.07 -7.96 5.16
C ILE A 156 -5.58 -8.01 4.94
N LEU A 157 -5.98 -7.81 3.66
CA LEU A 157 -7.36 -7.88 3.18
C LEU A 157 -7.45 -8.92 2.05
N ASP A 158 -8.62 -9.55 1.95
CA ASP A 158 -8.99 -10.48 0.87
C ASP A 158 -9.85 -9.77 -0.17
#